data_ddf964372b9a238b2639b37a0dd22fed
#
_entry.id   ddf964372b9a238b2639b37a0dd22fed
#
_cell.length_a   1.000
_cell.length_b   1.000
_cell.length_c   1.000
_cell.angle_alpha   90.00
_cell.angle_beta   90.00
_cell.angle_gamma   90.00
#
_symmetry.space_group_name_H-M   'P 1'
#
loop_
_entity.id
_entity.type
_entity.pdbx_description
1 polymer ?
#
loop_
_entity_poly.entity_id
_entity_poly.type
_entity_poly.pdbx_seq_one_letter_code
_entity_poly.pdbx_strand_id
1 'polypeptide(L)'
;MSALLLPFPFLSSISTSSPQSPFSLKSSSSFLLPFQRVKLFRPTAEATFFFTAKTMAELVKDKESGVAAAGTTEGGKVEVEHSRTFLVARSEEEVLSGFKKEVEAGRLPPNVAAGMEEFFQNYKNAVFQSGDPAAAEIVLSNMAVALDRVLLDVEDPFVFQPYHKALREPFDYYMFGQNYIRPLIDFRNSYVGNLSLFYEIEEKLKQGHNVVLISNHQTEADPAVIALLLEKTNPHISENLIYVAGDRVITDPLCKPFSMGRNLICVYSKKHMYDVPELADMKRKANIRSLKEMAMLLRTGSKLVWIAPSGGRDRPDPVTGEWYPAPFDSSSVDNMRRLIESSGAPGHIYPLALLCHNIMPPPSQVEKEIGERRIIGFHGTGLSVGPEIVAAGEKSDEVKDVFTQSLYKSVTEQYTVLKSAINGNQGMEASTEGVALSQPWN
;
A
#
# COMPACT_ATOMS: atom_id res chain seq x y z
N MET A 1 22.49 -54.64 30.81
CA MET A 1 23.97 -54.59 31.02
C MET A 1 24.36 -53.16 30.76
N SER A 2 24.47 -52.48 31.82
CA SER A 2 25.65 -51.89 32.48
C SER A 2 26.10 -50.64 31.76
N ALA A 3 25.79 -49.46 32.28
CA ALA A 3 26.40 -48.70 33.39
C ALA A 3 27.78 -48.14 32.99
N LEU A 4 28.09 -46.89 33.11
CA LEU A 4 28.46 -46.04 34.24
C LEU A 4 29.00 -44.71 33.67
N LEU A 5 28.45 -43.56 34.09
CA LEU A 5 28.97 -42.63 35.14
C LEU A 5 30.01 -41.60 34.71
N LEU A 6 29.58 -40.35 34.85
CA LEU A 6 30.18 -39.04 35.19
C LEU A 6 31.51 -39.05 35.97
N PRO A 7 32.26 -37.94 36.20
CA PRO A 7 31.74 -36.65 36.67
C PRO A 7 32.47 -35.35 36.23
N PHE A 8 31.88 -34.19 36.63
CA PHE A 8 32.47 -32.86 36.80
C PHE A 8 33.58 -32.80 37.88
N PRO A 9 34.44 -31.74 37.96
CA PRO A 9 34.19 -30.59 38.81
C PRO A 9 34.71 -29.23 38.25
N PHE A 10 34.05 -28.09 38.50
CA PHE A 10 34.01 -27.11 39.59
C PHE A 10 35.24 -26.20 39.79
N LEU A 11 34.94 -24.88 39.91
CA LEU A 11 35.58 -23.77 40.66
C LEU A 11 36.76 -23.06 39.99
N SER A 12 36.95 -21.74 40.06
CA SER A 12 36.43 -20.64 40.94
C SER A 12 36.95 -19.29 40.42
N SER A 13 36.10 -18.27 40.48
CA SER A 13 36.24 -16.89 40.99
C SER A 13 37.59 -16.22 41.20
N ILE A 14 37.60 -14.89 41.03
CA ILE A 14 38.13 -13.76 41.80
C ILE A 14 38.51 -12.64 40.83
N SER A 15 37.83 -11.55 40.71
CA SER A 15 37.66 -10.25 41.36
C SER A 15 38.83 -9.27 41.22
N THR A 16 38.42 -8.02 41.00
CA THR A 16 38.92 -6.69 41.40
C THR A 16 39.88 -5.96 40.47
N SER A 17 39.58 -4.80 40.06
CA SER A 17 39.60 -3.43 40.54
C SER A 17 40.09 -2.44 39.48
N SER A 18 39.39 -1.36 39.33
CA SER A 18 39.87 -0.08 38.78
C SER A 18 40.89 0.58 39.69
N PRO A 19 41.71 1.53 39.24
CA PRO A 19 41.33 2.93 39.51
C PRO A 19 41.70 4.01 38.45
N GLN A 20 40.82 5.01 38.38
CA GLN A 20 41.01 6.46 38.41
C GLN A 20 42.12 7.17 37.60
N SER A 21 41.64 8.21 36.88
CA SER A 21 42.35 9.41 36.35
C SER A 21 43.14 10.15 37.47
N PRO A 22 43.88 11.27 37.23
CA PRO A 22 43.63 12.38 36.26
C PRO A 22 44.94 13.01 35.69
N PHE A 23 44.83 13.97 34.78
CA PHE A 23 45.55 15.25 34.81
C PHE A 23 45.14 16.23 33.69
N SER A 24 44.84 17.42 34.15
CA SER A 24 44.57 18.67 33.46
C SER A 24 45.89 19.38 33.12
N LEU A 25 45.91 20.23 32.07
CA LEU A 25 46.41 21.59 32.09
C LEU A 25 46.57 22.23 30.68
N LYS A 26 45.78 23.30 30.45
CA LYS A 26 46.07 24.67 30.02
C LYS A 26 46.79 24.97 28.69
N SER A 27 46.02 25.61 27.86
CA SER A 27 46.11 27.03 27.34
C SER A 27 47.34 27.43 26.55
N SER A 28 47.12 27.95 25.35
CA SER A 28 47.38 29.37 25.00
C SER A 28 47.18 29.64 23.50
N SER A 29 46.41 30.66 23.27
CA SER A 29 46.54 31.84 22.38
C SER A 29 46.70 31.66 20.86
N SER A 30 45.63 32.10 20.21
CA SER A 30 45.54 33.12 19.16
C SER A 30 46.54 33.16 18.01
N PHE A 31 45.98 32.98 16.78
CA PHE A 31 46.28 33.86 15.65
C PHE A 31 45.08 33.95 14.70
N LEU A 32 44.56 35.15 14.58
CA LEU A 32 43.55 35.55 13.58
C LEU A 32 44.25 35.87 12.28
N LEU A 33 43.80 35.31 11.16
CA LEU A 33 43.91 35.93 9.85
C LEU A 33 42.61 35.65 9.06
N PRO A 34 42.14 36.58 8.20
CA PRO A 34 40.79 36.60 7.69
C PRO A 34 40.64 35.74 6.45
N PHE A 35 39.74 34.77 6.49
CA PHE A 35 39.30 34.06 5.29
C PHE A 35 38.21 34.86 4.59
N GLN A 36 38.48 35.26 3.36
CA GLN A 36 37.56 35.80 2.39
C GLN A 36 36.31 34.92 2.26
N ARG A 37 35.15 35.58 2.29
CA ARG A 37 33.85 34.97 1.95
C ARG A 37 33.88 34.51 0.49
N VAL A 38 34.09 33.23 0.28
CA VAL A 38 33.65 32.54 -0.93
C VAL A 38 32.15 32.40 -0.83
N LYS A 39 31.42 33.08 -1.70
CA LYS A 39 29.97 32.84 -1.90
C LYS A 39 29.80 31.41 -2.43
N LEU A 40 29.53 30.48 -1.54
CA LEU A 40 28.95 29.20 -1.91
C LEU A 40 27.57 29.49 -2.50
N PHE A 41 27.42 29.27 -3.78
CA PHE A 41 26.15 29.11 -4.44
C PHE A 41 25.38 28.03 -3.66
N ARG A 42 24.33 28.41 -2.96
CA ARG A 42 23.31 27.47 -2.51
C ARG A 42 22.64 26.92 -3.78
N PRO A 43 22.58 25.60 -4.00
CA PRO A 43 21.65 25.04 -4.97
C PRO A 43 20.26 25.51 -4.55
N THR A 44 19.54 26.12 -5.45
CA THR A 44 18.10 26.36 -5.31
C THR A 44 17.46 25.06 -4.93
N ALA A 45 16.77 25.04 -3.79
CA ALA A 45 15.92 23.93 -3.37
C ALA A 45 14.96 23.67 -4.54
N GLU A 46 15.11 22.52 -5.19
CA GLU A 46 14.08 21.97 -6.05
C GLU A 46 12.83 21.86 -5.20
N ALA A 47 11.81 22.60 -5.57
CA ALA A 47 10.53 22.59 -4.89
C ALA A 47 9.95 21.17 -5.06
N THR A 48 10.04 20.37 -4.02
CA THR A 48 9.39 19.07 -3.93
C THR A 48 7.89 19.34 -3.78
N PHE A 49 7.14 19.14 -4.84
CA PHE A 49 5.70 19.37 -4.86
C PHE A 49 5.00 18.20 -4.18
N PHE A 50 4.40 18.47 -3.03
CA PHE A 50 3.56 17.53 -2.30
C PHE A 50 2.08 17.81 -2.57
N PHE A 51 1.35 16.78 -2.97
CA PHE A 51 -0.11 16.75 -2.89
C PHE A 51 -0.49 16.65 -1.41
N THR A 52 -0.71 17.75 -0.74
CA THR A 52 -1.11 17.72 0.68
C THR A 52 -2.62 17.75 0.80
N ALA A 53 -3.17 16.96 1.71
CA ALA A 53 -4.59 17.05 2.10
C ALA A 53 -4.95 18.47 2.56
N LYS A 54 -3.98 19.23 3.05
CA LYS A 54 -4.14 20.63 3.43
C LYS A 54 -4.43 21.53 2.21
N THR A 55 -3.74 21.32 1.09
CA THR A 55 -3.97 22.07 -0.16
C THR A 55 -5.36 21.84 -0.71
N MET A 56 -5.85 20.58 -0.60
CA MET A 56 -7.21 20.22 -1.05
C MET A 56 -8.29 20.70 -0.05
N ALA A 57 -8.00 20.70 1.25
CA ALA A 57 -8.89 21.27 2.27
C ALA A 57 -8.99 22.80 2.19
N GLU A 58 -7.96 23.49 1.72
CA GLU A 58 -7.96 24.93 1.45
C GLU A 58 -8.86 25.27 0.26
N LEU A 59 -8.89 24.44 -0.79
CA LEU A 59 -9.84 24.55 -1.91
C LEU A 59 -11.31 24.49 -1.48
N VAL A 60 -11.62 23.67 -0.47
CA VAL A 60 -12.99 23.54 0.07
C VAL A 60 -13.36 24.77 0.93
N LYS A 61 -12.41 25.29 1.72
CA LYS A 61 -12.65 26.45 2.59
C LYS A 61 -12.90 27.74 1.83
N ASP A 62 -12.20 27.96 0.72
CA ASP A 62 -12.40 29.16 -0.11
C ASP A 62 -13.76 29.17 -0.80
N LYS A 63 -14.41 28.01 -1.01
CA LYS A 63 -15.80 27.91 -1.50
C LYS A 63 -16.83 28.24 -0.40
N GLU A 64 -16.57 27.89 0.86
CA GLU A 64 -17.49 28.22 1.97
C GLU A 64 -17.52 29.71 2.33
N SER A 65 -16.45 30.44 2.08
CA SER A 65 -16.40 31.90 2.34
C SER A 65 -17.02 32.77 1.25
N GLY A 66 -17.37 32.18 0.08
CA GLY A 66 -17.94 32.89 -1.07
C GLY A 66 -19.49 32.87 -1.15
N VAL A 67 -20.18 32.22 -0.22
CA VAL A 67 -21.64 32.09 -0.24
C VAL A 67 -22.34 32.97 0.83
N ALA A 68 -21.98 34.23 0.89
CA ALA A 68 -22.76 35.19 1.64
C ALA A 68 -22.95 36.47 0.82
N ALA A 69 -23.91 36.51 -0.07
CA ALA A 69 -24.75 37.57 -0.54
C ALA A 69 -25.15 37.41 -2.02
N ALA A 70 -26.28 36.80 -2.30
CA ALA A 70 -27.11 37.18 -3.45
C ALA A 70 -28.54 36.68 -3.23
N GLY A 71 -29.48 37.57 -3.37
CA GLY A 71 -30.88 37.43 -3.08
C GLY A 71 -31.61 36.45 -4.03
N THR A 72 -32.74 36.02 -3.49
CA THR A 72 -33.83 35.27 -4.12
C THR A 72 -34.17 35.75 -5.54
N THR A 73 -34.05 34.84 -6.53
CA THR A 73 -34.91 34.78 -7.73
C THR A 73 -35.06 33.35 -8.20
N GLU A 74 -36.25 33.04 -8.63
CA GLU A 74 -36.82 31.74 -8.99
C GLU A 74 -36.06 30.96 -10.08
N GLY A 75 -36.04 29.64 -9.91
CA GLY A 75 -36.25 28.62 -10.96
C GLY A 75 -35.28 28.61 -12.13
N GLY A 76 -34.09 28.12 -11.92
CA GLY A 76 -33.20 27.65 -12.97
C GLY A 76 -32.10 26.83 -12.34
N LYS A 77 -32.12 25.49 -12.50
CA LYS A 77 -30.91 24.70 -12.33
C LYS A 77 -29.89 25.25 -13.31
N VAL A 78 -28.96 26.07 -12.81
CA VAL A 78 -27.73 26.35 -13.53
C VAL A 78 -26.96 25.04 -13.51
N GLU A 79 -27.06 24.24 -14.56
CA GLU A 79 -26.05 23.24 -14.88
C GLU A 79 -24.74 24.05 -15.03
N VAL A 80 -23.92 24.00 -13.99
CA VAL A 80 -22.54 24.45 -14.10
C VAL A 80 -21.90 23.48 -15.09
N GLU A 81 -21.80 23.91 -16.33
CA GLU A 81 -21.09 23.23 -17.39
C GLU A 81 -19.61 23.14 -16.94
N HIS A 82 -19.28 22.04 -16.25
CA HIS A 82 -17.92 21.76 -15.84
C HIS A 82 -17.10 21.56 -17.09
N SER A 83 -16.32 22.57 -17.47
CA SER A 83 -15.53 22.53 -18.71
C SER A 83 -14.31 21.61 -18.55
N ARG A 84 -14.54 20.32 -18.23
CA ARG A 84 -13.49 19.30 -18.12
C ARG A 84 -13.06 18.87 -19.52
N THR A 85 -12.50 19.81 -20.28
CA THR A 85 -12.11 19.61 -21.69
C THR A 85 -11.08 18.50 -21.85
N PHE A 86 -10.32 18.16 -20.80
CA PHE A 86 -9.37 17.05 -20.79
C PHE A 86 -10.03 15.67 -20.94
N LEU A 87 -11.33 15.50 -20.62
CA LEU A 87 -12.04 14.23 -20.78
C LEU A 87 -12.25 13.83 -22.25
N VAL A 88 -12.23 14.79 -23.16
CA VAL A 88 -12.37 14.57 -24.60
C VAL A 88 -11.06 14.81 -25.35
N ALA A 89 -9.96 14.95 -24.63
CA ALA A 89 -8.63 15.20 -25.19
C ALA A 89 -8.18 14.03 -26.09
N ARG A 90 -7.61 14.37 -27.23
CA ARG A 90 -7.09 13.41 -28.22
C ARG A 90 -5.56 13.44 -28.32
N SER A 91 -4.93 14.38 -27.61
CA SER A 91 -3.48 14.49 -27.56
C SER A 91 -3.01 14.87 -26.14
N GLU A 92 -1.74 14.68 -25.88
CA GLU A 92 -1.09 15.09 -24.64
C GLU A 92 -1.21 16.60 -24.40
N GLU A 93 -1.02 17.40 -25.45
CA GLU A 93 -1.12 18.87 -25.40
C GLU A 93 -2.52 19.31 -24.98
N GLU A 94 -3.55 18.59 -25.44
CA GLU A 94 -4.95 18.88 -25.06
C GLU A 94 -5.21 18.53 -23.59
N VAL A 95 -4.67 17.41 -23.06
CA VAL A 95 -4.76 17.05 -21.63
C VAL A 95 -4.06 18.11 -20.79
N LEU A 96 -2.82 18.45 -21.12
CA LEU A 96 -2.04 19.45 -20.36
C LEU A 96 -2.67 20.86 -20.46
N SER A 97 -3.23 21.22 -21.63
CA SER A 97 -4.03 22.44 -21.78
C SER A 97 -5.28 22.41 -20.91
N GLY A 98 -5.92 21.24 -20.78
CA GLY A 98 -7.04 21.05 -19.87
C GLY A 98 -6.66 21.33 -18.42
N PHE A 99 -5.51 20.84 -17.93
CA PHE A 99 -5.04 21.14 -16.59
C PHE A 99 -4.85 22.65 -16.37
N LYS A 100 -4.25 23.35 -17.33
CA LYS A 100 -4.08 24.80 -17.27
C LYS A 100 -5.41 25.55 -17.18
N LYS A 101 -6.42 25.14 -17.94
CA LYS A 101 -7.78 25.70 -17.86
C LYS A 101 -8.41 25.51 -16.47
N GLU A 102 -8.19 24.35 -15.83
CA GLU A 102 -8.67 24.12 -14.48
C GLU A 102 -7.97 25.03 -13.44
N VAL A 103 -6.67 25.32 -13.65
CA VAL A 103 -5.92 26.29 -12.83
C VAL A 103 -6.46 27.71 -13.06
N GLU A 104 -6.63 28.15 -14.30
CA GLU A 104 -7.15 29.49 -14.65
C GLU A 104 -8.56 29.71 -14.12
N ALA A 105 -9.37 28.64 -14.10
CA ALA A 105 -10.70 28.66 -13.50
C ALA A 105 -10.72 28.59 -11.96
N GLY A 106 -9.56 28.49 -11.31
CA GLY A 106 -9.44 28.41 -9.85
C GLY A 106 -9.91 27.07 -9.25
N ARG A 107 -10.14 26.03 -10.07
CA ARG A 107 -10.54 24.69 -9.59
C ARG A 107 -9.37 23.77 -9.27
N LEU A 108 -8.17 24.06 -9.82
CA LEU A 108 -6.94 23.31 -9.57
C LEU A 108 -5.84 24.28 -9.14
N PRO A 109 -5.20 24.10 -7.97
CA PRO A 109 -4.05 24.92 -7.58
C PRO A 109 -2.86 24.71 -8.53
N PRO A 110 -2.05 25.73 -8.82
CA PRO A 110 -0.92 25.62 -9.76
C PRO A 110 0.11 24.55 -9.38
N ASN A 111 0.40 24.40 -8.09
CA ASN A 111 1.31 23.37 -7.59
C ASN A 111 0.75 21.95 -7.80
N VAL A 112 -0.58 21.78 -7.68
CA VAL A 112 -1.26 20.51 -7.94
C VAL A 112 -1.21 20.18 -9.42
N ALA A 113 -1.44 21.16 -10.29
CA ALA A 113 -1.33 20.99 -11.74
C ALA A 113 0.08 20.55 -12.16
N ALA A 114 1.13 21.17 -11.61
CA ALA A 114 2.52 20.76 -11.87
C ALA A 114 2.78 19.30 -11.43
N GLY A 115 2.27 18.89 -10.27
CA GLY A 115 2.35 17.52 -9.81
C GLY A 115 1.59 16.54 -10.71
N MET A 116 0.45 16.95 -11.27
CA MET A 116 -0.31 16.15 -12.24
C MET A 116 0.39 16.03 -13.59
N GLU A 117 1.08 17.07 -14.05
CA GLU A 117 1.92 17.01 -15.25
C GLU A 117 3.07 16.00 -15.07
N GLU A 118 3.78 16.05 -13.94
CA GLU A 118 4.84 15.07 -13.62
C GLU A 118 4.30 13.64 -13.54
N PHE A 119 3.18 13.45 -12.87
CA PHE A 119 2.51 12.17 -12.75
C PHE A 119 2.07 11.62 -14.11
N PHE A 120 1.54 12.47 -14.99
CA PHE A 120 1.23 12.13 -16.38
C PHE A 120 2.47 11.61 -17.11
N GLN A 121 3.61 12.31 -17.03
CA GLN A 121 4.83 11.90 -17.71
C GLN A 121 5.39 10.57 -17.16
N ASN A 122 5.37 10.37 -15.84
CA ASN A 122 5.79 9.12 -15.23
C ASN A 122 4.92 7.94 -15.68
N TYR A 123 3.59 8.13 -15.69
CA TYR A 123 2.66 7.10 -16.15
C TYR A 123 2.83 6.78 -17.63
N LYS A 124 2.93 7.82 -18.49
CA LYS A 124 3.19 7.69 -19.91
C LYS A 124 4.46 6.88 -20.17
N ASN A 125 5.56 7.27 -19.55
CA ASN A 125 6.86 6.60 -19.73
C ASN A 125 6.79 5.11 -19.36
N ALA A 126 6.06 4.76 -18.31
CA ALA A 126 5.86 3.37 -17.90
C ALA A 126 4.98 2.58 -18.90
N VAL A 127 3.84 3.13 -19.29
CA VAL A 127 2.91 2.46 -20.22
C VAL A 127 3.57 2.23 -21.60
N PHE A 128 4.35 3.19 -22.10
CA PHE A 128 5.04 3.03 -23.38
C PHE A 128 6.10 1.92 -23.37
N GLN A 129 6.64 1.53 -22.21
CA GLN A 129 7.55 0.39 -22.09
C GLN A 129 6.87 -0.96 -22.36
N SER A 130 5.55 -1.04 -22.27
CA SER A 130 4.79 -2.25 -22.64
C SER A 130 4.89 -2.60 -24.14
N GLY A 131 5.19 -1.62 -24.99
CA GLY A 131 5.17 -1.77 -26.43
C GLY A 131 3.78 -1.95 -27.01
N ASP A 132 2.71 -1.68 -26.23
CA ASP A 132 1.33 -1.76 -26.71
C ASP A 132 1.09 -0.67 -27.77
N PRO A 133 0.59 -1.03 -28.97
CA PRO A 133 0.29 -0.05 -30.03
C PRO A 133 -0.76 0.98 -29.62
N ALA A 134 -1.63 0.67 -28.64
CA ALA A 134 -2.63 1.57 -28.07
C ALA A 134 -2.11 2.40 -26.87
N ALA A 135 -0.81 2.33 -26.54
CA ALA A 135 -0.25 2.95 -25.34
C ALA A 135 -0.62 4.44 -25.19
N ALA A 136 -0.61 5.20 -26.30
CA ALA A 136 -0.97 6.62 -26.28
C ALA A 136 -2.43 6.85 -25.89
N GLU A 137 -3.36 6.07 -26.44
CA GLU A 137 -4.78 6.14 -26.12
C GLU A 137 -5.06 5.70 -24.68
N ILE A 138 -4.40 4.63 -24.22
CA ILE A 138 -4.48 4.13 -22.85
C ILE A 138 -4.04 5.22 -21.86
N VAL A 139 -2.93 5.90 -22.12
CA VAL A 139 -2.42 6.97 -21.25
C VAL A 139 -3.40 8.13 -21.17
N LEU A 140 -3.88 8.61 -22.33
CA LEU A 140 -4.81 9.74 -22.38
C LEU A 140 -6.10 9.42 -21.63
N SER A 141 -6.71 8.27 -21.91
CA SER A 141 -7.95 7.84 -21.27
C SER A 141 -7.79 7.66 -19.75
N ASN A 142 -6.79 6.91 -19.32
CA ASN A 142 -6.61 6.62 -17.90
C ASN A 142 -6.28 7.88 -17.09
N MET A 143 -5.44 8.77 -17.61
CA MET A 143 -5.08 10.00 -16.92
C MET A 143 -6.24 11.00 -16.88
N ALA A 144 -7.00 11.13 -17.95
CA ALA A 144 -8.18 11.97 -17.96
C ALA A 144 -9.23 11.51 -16.94
N VAL A 145 -9.50 10.20 -16.89
CA VAL A 145 -10.45 9.62 -15.92
C VAL A 145 -9.92 9.75 -14.50
N ALA A 146 -8.62 9.51 -14.26
CA ALA A 146 -8.04 9.63 -12.91
C ALA A 146 -8.19 11.06 -12.38
N LEU A 147 -7.85 12.08 -13.19
CA LEU A 147 -8.03 13.47 -12.80
C LEU A 147 -9.49 13.81 -12.55
N ASP A 148 -10.40 13.36 -13.40
CA ASP A 148 -11.84 13.60 -13.24
C ASP A 148 -12.33 13.04 -11.89
N ARG A 149 -11.95 11.81 -11.54
CA ARG A 149 -12.35 11.19 -10.26
C ARG A 149 -11.76 11.92 -9.05
N VAL A 150 -10.53 12.44 -9.14
CA VAL A 150 -9.92 13.27 -8.10
C VAL A 150 -10.72 14.58 -7.93
N LEU A 151 -11.02 15.27 -9.02
CA LEU A 151 -11.78 16.53 -8.96
C LEU A 151 -13.20 16.35 -8.43
N LEU A 152 -13.87 15.26 -8.80
CA LEU A 152 -15.19 14.93 -8.25
C LEU A 152 -15.14 14.71 -6.72
N ASP A 153 -14.11 14.03 -6.21
CA ASP A 153 -13.96 13.85 -4.77
C ASP A 153 -13.62 15.15 -4.04
N VAL A 154 -12.97 16.11 -4.72
CA VAL A 154 -12.75 17.47 -4.15
C VAL A 154 -14.05 18.26 -4.10
N GLU A 155 -14.90 18.14 -5.11
CA GLU A 155 -16.17 18.85 -5.21
C GLU A 155 -17.23 18.27 -4.24
N ASP A 156 -17.30 16.96 -4.12
CA ASP A 156 -18.18 16.21 -3.22
C ASP A 156 -17.41 15.09 -2.53
N PRO A 157 -16.76 15.38 -1.39
CA PRO A 157 -15.86 14.43 -0.74
C PRO A 157 -16.57 13.15 -0.28
N PHE A 158 -16.13 12.01 -0.82
CA PHE A 158 -16.65 10.72 -0.40
C PHE A 158 -16.18 10.35 1.02
N VAL A 159 -17.08 9.83 1.85
CA VAL A 159 -16.82 9.43 3.23
C VAL A 159 -16.87 7.92 3.38
N PHE A 160 -15.73 7.30 3.67
CA PHE A 160 -15.63 5.87 3.90
C PHE A 160 -16.26 5.44 5.23
N GLN A 161 -17.03 4.36 5.20
CA GLN A 161 -17.52 3.68 6.39
C GLN A 161 -16.41 2.75 6.96
N PRO A 162 -16.52 2.30 8.24
CA PRO A 162 -15.58 1.34 8.83
C PRO A 162 -15.39 0.05 7.99
N TYR A 163 -16.48 -0.44 7.38
CA TYR A 163 -16.45 -1.36 6.25
C TYR A 163 -17.00 -0.67 5.02
N HIS A 164 -16.17 -0.56 3.98
CA HIS A 164 -16.55 -0.02 2.70
C HIS A 164 -16.67 -1.15 1.67
N LYS A 165 -17.77 -1.19 0.95
CA LYS A 165 -17.97 -2.11 -0.18
C LYS A 165 -17.63 -1.39 -1.48
N ALA A 166 -16.89 -2.06 -2.37
CA ALA A 166 -16.49 -1.55 -3.67
C ALA A 166 -17.67 -0.94 -4.46
N LEU A 167 -17.50 0.29 -4.93
CA LEU A 167 -18.49 0.98 -5.77
C LEU A 167 -18.32 0.55 -7.22
N ARG A 168 -19.41 0.02 -7.78
CA ARG A 168 -19.48 -0.44 -9.18
C ARG A 168 -20.49 0.37 -10.01
N GLU A 169 -21.34 1.13 -9.33
CA GLU A 169 -22.37 1.98 -9.93
C GLU A 169 -22.46 3.34 -9.22
N PRO A 170 -22.78 4.44 -9.89
CA PRO A 170 -23.00 4.58 -11.36
C PRO A 170 -21.71 4.56 -12.18
N PHE A 171 -20.53 4.61 -11.52
CA PHE A 171 -19.21 4.47 -12.12
C PHE A 171 -18.49 3.27 -11.51
N ASP A 172 -17.91 2.40 -12.36
CA ASP A 172 -17.19 1.23 -11.88
C ASP A 172 -15.77 1.58 -11.46
N TYR A 173 -15.61 1.95 -10.17
CA TYR A 173 -14.32 2.27 -9.58
C TYR A 173 -13.37 1.06 -9.49
N TYR A 174 -13.91 -0.17 -9.44
CA TYR A 174 -13.08 -1.37 -9.48
C TYR A 174 -12.40 -1.51 -10.86
N MET A 175 -13.19 -1.47 -11.92
CA MET A 175 -12.64 -1.56 -13.29
C MET A 175 -11.74 -0.38 -13.63
N PHE A 176 -12.06 0.81 -13.13
CA PHE A 176 -11.15 1.97 -13.23
C PHE A 176 -9.77 1.64 -12.66
N GLY A 177 -9.69 1.12 -11.42
CA GLY A 177 -8.42 0.72 -10.80
C GLY A 177 -7.70 -0.38 -11.58
N GLN A 178 -8.43 -1.39 -12.09
CA GLN A 178 -7.86 -2.46 -12.90
C GLN A 178 -7.28 -1.92 -14.22
N ASN A 179 -8.03 -1.10 -14.93
CA ASN A 179 -7.61 -0.53 -16.23
C ASN A 179 -6.41 0.41 -16.08
N TYR A 180 -6.31 1.11 -14.93
CA TYR A 180 -5.18 2.00 -14.64
C TYR A 180 -3.88 1.24 -14.37
N ILE A 181 -3.93 0.14 -13.62
CA ILE A 181 -2.73 -0.62 -13.21
C ILE A 181 -2.32 -1.67 -14.26
N ARG A 182 -3.27 -2.25 -15.01
CA ARG A 182 -3.00 -3.30 -16.01
C ARG A 182 -1.85 -2.98 -16.97
N PRO A 183 -1.77 -1.79 -17.59
CA PRO A 183 -0.71 -1.47 -18.55
C PRO A 183 0.67 -1.28 -17.92
N LEU A 184 0.77 -1.32 -16.59
CA LEU A 184 2.04 -1.26 -15.85
C LEU A 184 2.63 -2.65 -15.55
N ILE A 185 1.86 -3.73 -15.83
CA ILE A 185 2.29 -5.10 -15.54
C ILE A 185 2.81 -5.77 -16.80
N ASP A 186 4.06 -6.21 -16.75
CA ASP A 186 4.59 -7.16 -17.72
C ASP A 186 4.12 -8.57 -17.37
N PHE A 187 2.96 -8.95 -17.93
CA PHE A 187 2.38 -10.29 -17.70
C PHE A 187 3.28 -11.42 -18.21
N ARG A 188 4.13 -11.20 -19.20
CA ARG A 188 5.06 -12.22 -19.72
C ARG A 188 6.13 -12.57 -18.70
N ASN A 189 6.47 -11.60 -17.84
CA ASN A 189 7.44 -11.80 -16.74
C ASN A 189 6.74 -11.76 -15.38
N SER A 190 5.47 -12.18 -15.31
CA SER A 190 4.71 -12.24 -14.06
C SER A 190 4.35 -13.68 -13.71
N TYR A 191 4.21 -13.99 -12.42
CA TYR A 191 4.01 -15.36 -11.97
C TYR A 191 3.01 -15.44 -10.83
N VAL A 192 2.20 -16.53 -10.84
CA VAL A 192 1.37 -16.96 -9.72
C VAL A 192 1.93 -18.28 -9.18
N GLY A 193 2.32 -18.29 -7.91
CA GLY A 193 2.79 -19.47 -7.21
C GLY A 193 1.64 -20.22 -6.54
N ASN A 194 1.69 -21.57 -6.64
CA ASN A 194 0.74 -22.48 -6.00
C ASN A 194 -0.73 -22.21 -6.37
N LEU A 195 -1.00 -22.02 -7.66
CA LEU A 195 -2.34 -21.71 -8.17
C LEU A 195 -3.42 -22.72 -7.66
N SER A 196 -3.06 -23.98 -7.43
CA SER A 196 -3.96 -24.99 -6.86
C SER A 196 -4.50 -24.62 -5.48
N LEU A 197 -3.72 -23.92 -4.66
CA LEU A 197 -4.19 -23.46 -3.34
C LEU A 197 -5.21 -22.32 -3.45
N PHE A 198 -5.16 -21.50 -4.50
CA PHE A 198 -6.22 -20.50 -4.73
C PHE A 198 -7.55 -21.18 -5.09
N TYR A 199 -7.53 -22.29 -5.84
CA TYR A 199 -8.75 -23.09 -6.07
C TYR A 199 -9.27 -23.74 -4.78
N GLU A 200 -8.37 -24.25 -3.92
CA GLU A 200 -8.74 -24.77 -2.61
C GLU A 200 -9.39 -23.69 -1.73
N ILE A 201 -8.82 -22.48 -1.71
CA ILE A 201 -9.38 -21.33 -0.99
C ILE A 201 -10.78 -20.99 -1.50
N GLU A 202 -10.99 -20.94 -2.82
CA GLU A 202 -12.32 -20.71 -3.38
C GLU A 202 -13.34 -21.77 -2.96
N GLU A 203 -12.92 -23.02 -2.93
CA GLU A 203 -13.80 -24.11 -2.51
C GLU A 203 -14.19 -24.00 -1.03
N LYS A 204 -13.23 -23.66 -0.16
CA LYS A 204 -13.51 -23.36 1.26
C LYS A 204 -14.48 -22.19 1.42
N LEU A 205 -14.32 -21.12 0.63
CA LEU A 205 -15.26 -19.99 0.64
C LEU A 205 -16.68 -20.39 0.22
N LYS A 206 -16.82 -21.24 -0.81
CA LYS A 206 -18.12 -21.78 -1.23
C LYS A 206 -18.79 -22.64 -0.15
N GLN A 207 -18.01 -23.32 0.67
CA GLN A 207 -18.47 -24.11 1.82
C GLN A 207 -18.84 -23.26 3.03
N GLY A 208 -18.74 -21.94 2.96
CA GLY A 208 -19.08 -21.04 4.07
C GLY A 208 -17.92 -20.74 5.02
N HIS A 209 -16.71 -21.22 4.73
CA HIS A 209 -15.54 -21.00 5.56
C HIS A 209 -15.01 -19.58 5.35
N ASN A 210 -14.34 -19.03 6.37
CA ASN A 210 -13.60 -17.79 6.27
C ASN A 210 -12.13 -18.05 5.98
N VAL A 211 -11.49 -17.18 5.21
CA VAL A 211 -10.06 -17.26 4.90
C VAL A 211 -9.39 -15.92 5.16
N VAL A 212 -8.23 -15.95 5.81
CA VAL A 212 -7.35 -14.79 6.00
C VAL A 212 -6.02 -15.02 5.28
N LEU A 213 -5.66 -14.09 4.42
CA LEU A 213 -4.36 -14.01 3.76
C LEU A 213 -3.46 -13.06 4.55
N ILE A 214 -2.41 -13.61 5.17
CA ILE A 214 -1.38 -12.85 5.88
C ILE A 214 -0.24 -12.59 4.91
N SER A 215 0.03 -11.31 4.61
CA SER A 215 0.90 -10.94 3.51
C SER A 215 1.95 -9.88 3.89
N ASN A 216 3.01 -9.77 3.12
CA ASN A 216 3.81 -8.57 3.02
C ASN A 216 3.04 -7.48 2.24
N HIS A 217 3.53 -6.24 2.26
CA HIS A 217 2.90 -5.08 1.60
C HIS A 217 3.95 -4.30 0.83
N GLN A 218 3.80 -4.13 -0.46
CA GLN A 218 4.84 -3.56 -1.30
C GLN A 218 4.48 -2.18 -1.86
N THR A 219 3.25 -2.01 -2.32
CA THR A 219 2.83 -0.79 -2.99
C THR A 219 1.35 -0.49 -2.72
N GLU A 220 0.93 0.73 -2.89
CA GLU A 220 -0.49 1.09 -2.83
C GLU A 220 -1.33 0.40 -3.93
N ALA A 221 -0.67 -0.13 -4.97
CA ALA A 221 -1.29 -0.90 -6.04
C ALA A 221 -1.49 -2.40 -5.72
N ASP A 222 -1.02 -2.93 -4.57
CA ASP A 222 -1.15 -4.34 -4.21
C ASP A 222 -2.56 -4.91 -4.46
N PRO A 223 -3.66 -4.22 -4.06
CA PRO A 223 -5.01 -4.73 -4.32
C PRO A 223 -5.33 -4.90 -5.80
N ALA A 224 -4.83 -4.03 -6.66
CA ALA A 224 -5.04 -4.13 -8.10
C ALA A 224 -4.19 -5.24 -8.71
N VAL A 225 -2.95 -5.40 -8.26
CA VAL A 225 -2.04 -6.47 -8.71
C VAL A 225 -2.60 -7.85 -8.34
N ILE A 226 -3.01 -8.07 -7.09
CA ILE A 226 -3.64 -9.32 -6.65
C ILE A 226 -4.84 -9.65 -7.55
N ALA A 227 -5.71 -8.67 -7.77
CA ALA A 227 -6.90 -8.86 -8.59
C ALA A 227 -6.55 -9.17 -10.05
N LEU A 228 -5.59 -8.47 -10.67
CA LEU A 228 -5.16 -8.68 -12.05
C LEU A 228 -4.51 -10.03 -12.29
N LEU A 229 -3.72 -10.52 -11.31
CA LEU A 229 -3.05 -11.82 -11.42
C LEU A 229 -4.02 -13.00 -11.24
N LEU A 230 -5.18 -12.79 -10.60
CA LEU A 230 -6.18 -13.83 -10.32
C LEU A 230 -7.47 -13.70 -11.16
N GLU A 231 -7.67 -12.63 -11.91
CA GLU A 231 -8.95 -12.36 -12.57
C GLU A 231 -9.42 -13.45 -13.56
N LYS A 232 -8.47 -14.14 -14.22
CA LYS A 232 -8.80 -15.21 -15.19
C LYS A 232 -9.05 -16.56 -14.51
N THR A 233 -8.33 -16.85 -13.43
CA THR A 233 -8.39 -18.15 -12.76
C THR A 233 -9.34 -18.18 -11.57
N ASN A 234 -9.34 -17.10 -10.79
CA ASN A 234 -10.08 -16.98 -9.54
C ASN A 234 -10.84 -15.64 -9.47
N PRO A 235 -11.78 -15.35 -10.39
CA PRO A 235 -12.49 -14.07 -10.45
C PRO A 235 -13.24 -13.75 -9.15
N HIS A 236 -13.75 -14.75 -8.46
CA HIS A 236 -14.43 -14.56 -7.18
C HIS A 236 -13.47 -14.00 -6.11
N ILE A 237 -12.23 -14.54 -6.02
CA ILE A 237 -11.20 -14.00 -5.13
C ILE A 237 -10.84 -12.57 -5.53
N SER A 238 -10.58 -12.37 -6.82
CA SER A 238 -10.19 -11.08 -7.41
C SER A 238 -11.15 -9.94 -7.04
N GLU A 239 -12.45 -10.18 -7.11
CA GLU A 239 -13.47 -9.16 -6.91
C GLU A 239 -13.95 -9.01 -5.45
N ASN A 240 -13.88 -10.08 -4.64
CA ASN A 240 -14.50 -10.09 -3.32
C ASN A 240 -13.51 -10.02 -2.15
N LEU A 241 -12.21 -9.99 -2.41
CA LEU A 241 -11.19 -9.83 -1.37
C LEU A 241 -11.40 -8.54 -0.59
N ILE A 242 -11.44 -8.66 0.74
CA ILE A 242 -11.58 -7.53 1.66
C ILE A 242 -10.19 -7.15 2.18
N TYR A 243 -9.77 -5.92 1.95
CA TYR A 243 -8.46 -5.43 2.35
C TYR A 243 -8.54 -4.67 3.66
N VAL A 244 -7.66 -4.99 4.61
CA VAL A 244 -7.46 -4.16 5.80
C VAL A 244 -6.52 -3.03 5.42
N ALA A 245 -7.06 -1.82 5.29
CA ALA A 245 -6.37 -0.67 4.73
C ALA A 245 -6.14 0.44 5.77
N GLY A 246 -4.96 1.04 5.73
CA GLY A 246 -4.62 2.21 6.55
C GLY A 246 -5.37 3.47 6.11
N ASP A 247 -5.46 4.45 7.00
CA ASP A 247 -6.17 5.71 6.77
C ASP A 247 -5.62 6.53 5.58
N ARG A 248 -4.35 6.38 5.21
CA ARG A 248 -3.77 7.12 4.09
C ARG A 248 -4.48 6.87 2.77
N VAL A 249 -4.85 5.63 2.47
CA VAL A 249 -5.48 5.30 1.18
C VAL A 249 -6.91 5.82 1.03
N ILE A 250 -7.54 6.25 2.13
CA ILE A 250 -8.87 6.87 2.13
C ILE A 250 -8.85 8.39 2.36
N THR A 251 -7.66 8.97 2.54
CA THR A 251 -7.47 10.42 2.76
C THR A 251 -6.59 11.07 1.69
N ASP A 252 -5.67 10.32 1.06
CA ASP A 252 -4.87 10.82 -0.05
C ASP A 252 -5.75 10.97 -1.31
N PRO A 253 -5.87 12.18 -1.90
CA PRO A 253 -6.74 12.43 -3.04
C PRO A 253 -6.46 11.55 -4.26
N LEU A 254 -5.21 11.15 -4.48
CA LEU A 254 -4.85 10.26 -5.59
C LEU A 254 -5.17 8.79 -5.30
N CYS A 255 -5.10 8.34 -4.04
CA CYS A 255 -5.45 6.97 -3.66
C CYS A 255 -6.96 6.77 -3.56
N LYS A 256 -7.68 7.79 -3.15
CA LYS A 256 -9.09 7.71 -2.75
C LYS A 256 -10.01 7.14 -3.83
N PRO A 257 -9.95 7.58 -5.12
CA PRO A 257 -10.74 6.98 -6.18
C PRO A 257 -10.47 5.48 -6.39
N PHE A 258 -9.21 5.05 -6.25
CA PHE A 258 -8.86 3.63 -6.35
C PHE A 258 -9.38 2.83 -5.16
N SER A 259 -9.38 3.43 -3.97
CA SER A 259 -9.91 2.84 -2.74
C SER A 259 -11.43 2.65 -2.81
N MET A 260 -12.16 3.55 -3.46
CA MET A 260 -13.61 3.43 -3.67
C MET A 260 -13.97 2.16 -4.46
N GLY A 261 -13.07 1.63 -5.28
CA GLY A 261 -13.25 0.40 -6.04
C GLY A 261 -12.89 -0.90 -5.30
N ARG A 262 -12.56 -0.86 -4.01
CA ARG A 262 -12.14 -2.03 -3.23
C ARG A 262 -13.05 -2.26 -2.02
N ASN A 263 -13.17 -3.52 -1.59
CA ASN A 263 -13.79 -3.81 -0.30
C ASN A 263 -12.76 -3.55 0.79
N LEU A 264 -13.03 -2.61 1.70
CA LEU A 264 -12.04 -2.16 2.69
C LEU A 264 -12.58 -2.26 4.12
N ILE A 265 -11.74 -2.74 5.04
CA ILE A 265 -11.83 -2.45 6.46
C ILE A 265 -10.83 -1.31 6.74
N CYS A 266 -11.36 -0.12 7.05
CA CYS A 266 -10.53 1.06 7.26
C CYS A 266 -10.00 1.10 8.69
N VAL A 267 -8.68 1.17 8.87
CA VAL A 267 -8.01 1.21 10.17
C VAL A 267 -6.97 2.33 10.23
N TYR A 268 -6.72 2.84 11.42
CA TYR A 268 -5.57 3.69 11.68
C TYR A 268 -4.38 2.82 12.10
N SER A 269 -3.24 3.01 11.42
CA SER A 269 -2.01 2.27 11.71
C SER A 269 -1.54 2.51 13.15
N LYS A 270 -1.11 1.45 13.84
CA LYS A 270 -0.50 1.55 15.17
C LYS A 270 0.74 2.44 15.17
N LYS A 271 1.54 2.40 14.09
CA LYS A 271 2.76 3.21 13.93
C LYS A 271 2.47 4.71 13.91
N HIS A 272 1.28 5.10 13.41
CA HIS A 272 0.86 6.49 13.21
C HIS A 272 -0.24 6.94 14.18
N MET A 273 -0.51 6.13 15.22
CA MET A 273 -1.57 6.39 16.20
C MET A 273 -1.37 7.71 16.94
N TYR A 274 -0.13 8.06 17.25
CA TYR A 274 0.27 9.21 18.08
C TYR A 274 0.96 10.33 17.30
N ASP A 275 0.99 10.29 15.97
CA ASP A 275 1.57 11.37 15.15
C ASP A 275 0.87 12.71 15.40
N VAL A 276 -0.43 12.66 15.73
CA VAL A 276 -1.25 13.78 16.20
C VAL A 276 -1.94 13.34 17.48
N PRO A 277 -1.39 13.65 18.67
CA PRO A 277 -1.86 13.14 19.96
C PRO A 277 -3.33 13.43 20.25
N GLU A 278 -3.84 14.60 19.82
CA GLU A 278 -5.21 15.04 20.00
C GLU A 278 -6.23 14.12 19.29
N LEU A 279 -5.80 13.44 18.22
CA LEU A 279 -6.62 12.52 17.45
C LEU A 279 -6.52 11.06 17.95
N ALA A 280 -5.63 10.74 18.88
CA ALA A 280 -5.35 9.36 19.28
C ALA A 280 -6.61 8.62 19.81
N ASP A 281 -7.44 9.30 20.60
CA ASP A 281 -8.70 8.71 21.11
C ASP A 281 -9.74 8.49 20.01
N MET A 282 -9.85 9.41 19.08
CA MET A 282 -10.71 9.26 17.90
C MET A 282 -10.25 8.07 17.05
N LYS A 283 -8.95 7.96 16.74
CA LYS A 283 -8.35 6.86 15.99
C LYS A 283 -8.57 5.51 16.65
N ARG A 284 -8.39 5.42 17.99
CA ARG A 284 -8.68 4.20 18.76
C ARG A 284 -10.15 3.79 18.67
N LYS A 285 -11.08 4.73 18.87
CA LYS A 285 -12.53 4.47 18.75
C LYS A 285 -12.91 4.02 17.33
N ALA A 286 -12.31 4.61 16.30
CA ALA A 286 -12.51 4.20 14.91
C ALA A 286 -12.03 2.77 14.68
N ASN A 287 -10.81 2.41 15.14
CA ASN A 287 -10.30 1.04 15.05
C ASN A 287 -11.20 0.01 15.76
N ILE A 288 -11.75 0.36 16.92
CA ILE A 288 -12.71 -0.52 17.62
C ILE A 288 -13.97 -0.74 16.76
N ARG A 289 -14.48 0.29 16.08
CA ARG A 289 -15.64 0.16 15.18
C ARG A 289 -15.29 -0.76 13.99
N SER A 290 -14.15 -0.54 13.36
CA SER A 290 -13.68 -1.37 12.22
C SER A 290 -13.48 -2.83 12.60
N LEU A 291 -12.94 -3.12 13.79
CA LEU A 291 -12.82 -4.49 14.32
C LEU A 291 -14.19 -5.13 14.59
N LYS A 292 -15.17 -4.36 15.08
CA LYS A 292 -16.55 -4.86 15.26
C LYS A 292 -17.20 -5.19 13.92
N GLU A 293 -17.06 -4.33 12.91
CA GLU A 293 -17.56 -4.58 11.56
C GLU A 293 -16.90 -5.85 10.96
N MET A 294 -15.59 -6.01 11.10
CA MET A 294 -14.89 -7.20 10.64
C MET A 294 -15.40 -8.47 11.36
N ALA A 295 -15.60 -8.40 12.68
CA ALA A 295 -16.16 -9.53 13.42
C ALA A 295 -17.59 -9.88 12.96
N MET A 296 -18.42 -8.89 12.64
CA MET A 296 -19.78 -9.12 12.09
C MET A 296 -19.72 -9.74 10.71
N LEU A 297 -18.81 -9.28 9.84
CA LEU A 297 -18.62 -9.88 8.52
C LEU A 297 -18.18 -11.33 8.61
N LEU A 298 -17.18 -11.65 9.44
CA LEU A 298 -16.69 -13.02 9.60
C LEU A 298 -17.77 -13.98 10.13
N ARG A 299 -18.72 -13.51 10.95
CA ARG A 299 -19.85 -14.32 11.40
C ARG A 299 -20.80 -14.76 10.28
N THR A 300 -20.83 -14.04 9.17
CA THR A 300 -21.65 -14.43 8.02
C THR A 300 -21.05 -15.56 7.19
N GLY A 301 -19.79 -15.94 7.45
CA GLY A 301 -19.05 -16.92 6.65
C GLY A 301 -18.69 -16.45 5.24
N SER A 302 -17.95 -17.26 4.52
CA SER A 302 -17.53 -17.00 3.12
C SER A 302 -16.79 -15.66 2.95
N LYS A 303 -15.99 -15.25 3.94
CA LYS A 303 -15.21 -14.02 3.86
C LYS A 303 -13.74 -14.34 3.61
N LEU A 304 -13.19 -13.59 2.64
CA LEU A 304 -11.77 -13.59 2.33
C LEU A 304 -11.18 -12.22 2.73
N VAL A 305 -10.22 -12.22 3.64
CA VAL A 305 -9.61 -11.01 4.18
C VAL A 305 -8.10 -11.01 3.92
N TRP A 306 -7.59 -9.93 3.37
CA TRP A 306 -6.14 -9.68 3.21
C TRP A 306 -5.67 -8.67 4.25
N ILE A 307 -4.56 -8.98 4.90
CA ILE A 307 -3.90 -8.07 5.84
C ILE A 307 -2.38 -8.16 5.72
N ALA A 308 -1.72 -7.00 5.81
CA ALA A 308 -0.26 -6.89 5.95
C ALA A 308 0.09 -6.47 7.38
N PRO A 309 0.45 -7.41 8.25
CA PRO A 309 0.64 -7.13 9.67
C PRO A 309 1.93 -6.36 9.98
N SER A 310 2.80 -6.11 9.02
CA SER A 310 3.94 -5.18 9.16
C SER A 310 3.51 -3.73 9.43
N GLY A 311 2.24 -3.39 9.12
CA GLY A 311 1.67 -2.06 9.35
C GLY A 311 2.27 -0.95 8.49
N GLY A 312 2.90 -1.30 7.37
CA GLY A 312 3.44 -0.39 6.37
C GLY A 312 4.03 -1.15 5.20
N ARG A 313 4.30 -0.42 4.09
CA ARG A 313 4.92 -1.00 2.90
C ARG A 313 6.37 -1.43 3.18
N ASP A 314 6.80 -2.51 2.54
CA ASP A 314 8.19 -2.94 2.53
C ASP A 314 9.10 -1.81 2.01
N ARG A 315 10.35 -1.83 2.43
CA ARG A 315 11.38 -0.87 2.02
C ARG A 315 12.65 -1.62 1.65
N PRO A 316 13.46 -1.07 0.74
CA PRO A 316 14.76 -1.64 0.49
C PRO A 316 15.65 -1.52 1.72
N ASP A 317 16.48 -2.52 1.94
CA ASP A 317 17.53 -2.46 2.95
C ASP A 317 18.46 -1.27 2.66
N PRO A 318 18.74 -0.39 3.63
CA PRO A 318 19.47 0.85 3.38
C PRO A 318 20.95 0.63 3.01
N VAL A 319 21.50 -0.56 3.26
CA VAL A 319 22.91 -0.89 2.97
C VAL A 319 23.03 -1.63 1.63
N THR A 320 22.18 -2.63 1.42
CA THR A 320 22.26 -3.51 0.24
C THR A 320 21.35 -3.07 -0.91
N GLY A 321 20.34 -2.25 -0.64
CA GLY A 321 19.29 -1.90 -1.61
C GLY A 321 18.30 -3.04 -1.90
N GLU A 322 18.49 -4.20 -1.26
CA GLU A 322 17.68 -5.38 -1.48
C GLU A 322 16.31 -5.27 -0.82
N TRP A 323 15.29 -5.80 -1.52
CA TRP A 323 13.92 -5.83 -1.03
C TRP A 323 13.60 -7.16 -0.35
N TYR A 324 13.02 -7.08 0.85
CA TYR A 324 12.52 -8.21 1.62
C TYR A 324 11.19 -7.86 2.29
N PRO A 325 10.32 -8.86 2.57
CA PRO A 325 9.15 -8.67 3.40
C PRO A 325 9.50 -8.05 4.75
N ALA A 326 8.81 -7.00 5.14
CA ALA A 326 9.00 -6.39 6.46
C ALA A 326 8.48 -7.34 7.57
N PRO A 327 9.13 -7.37 8.75
CA PRO A 327 8.72 -8.24 9.87
C PRO A 327 7.27 -8.01 10.29
N PHE A 328 6.57 -9.08 10.63
CA PHE A 328 5.18 -9.06 11.05
C PHE A 328 5.03 -8.69 12.54
N ASP A 329 4.04 -7.83 12.84
CA ASP A 329 3.61 -7.55 14.23
C ASP A 329 2.76 -8.71 14.74
N SER A 330 3.30 -9.47 15.70
CA SER A 330 2.63 -10.64 16.27
C SER A 330 1.28 -10.30 16.89
N SER A 331 1.08 -9.08 17.42
CA SER A 331 -0.22 -8.70 17.96
C SER A 331 -1.28 -8.48 16.88
N SER A 332 -0.89 -8.04 15.69
CA SER A 332 -1.80 -7.92 14.54
C SER A 332 -2.17 -9.28 13.97
N VAL A 333 -1.22 -10.20 13.87
CA VAL A 333 -1.45 -11.59 13.45
C VAL A 333 -2.39 -12.29 14.43
N ASP A 334 -2.14 -12.20 15.73
CA ASP A 334 -2.96 -12.85 16.77
C ASP A 334 -4.39 -12.26 16.83
N ASN A 335 -4.56 -10.97 16.60
CA ASN A 335 -5.88 -10.36 16.50
C ASN A 335 -6.70 -10.98 15.36
N MET A 336 -6.10 -11.21 14.20
CA MET A 336 -6.78 -11.85 13.07
C MET A 336 -7.11 -13.30 13.36
N ARG A 337 -6.17 -14.05 13.97
CA ARG A 337 -6.39 -15.42 14.41
C ARG A 337 -7.59 -15.50 15.35
N ARG A 338 -7.63 -14.67 16.40
CA ARG A 338 -8.74 -14.65 17.37
C ARG A 338 -10.07 -14.26 16.74
N LEU A 339 -10.07 -13.30 15.81
CA LEU A 339 -11.28 -12.88 15.11
C LEU A 339 -11.87 -14.03 14.30
N ILE A 340 -11.03 -14.76 13.56
CA ILE A 340 -11.50 -15.88 12.72
C ILE A 340 -11.95 -17.05 13.57
N GLU A 341 -11.20 -17.40 14.65
CA GLU A 341 -11.57 -18.47 15.60
C GLU A 341 -12.91 -18.18 16.32
N SER A 342 -13.18 -16.91 16.64
CA SER A 342 -14.40 -16.50 17.34
C SER A 342 -15.58 -16.21 16.41
N SER A 343 -15.42 -16.38 15.11
CA SER A 343 -16.45 -16.06 14.12
C SER A 343 -17.67 -17.01 14.16
N GLY A 344 -17.47 -18.24 14.63
CA GLY A 344 -18.49 -19.30 14.59
C GLY A 344 -18.56 -20.07 13.28
N ALA A 345 -17.85 -19.61 12.22
CA ALA A 345 -17.63 -20.33 10.98
C ALA A 345 -16.21 -20.93 10.96
N PRO A 346 -15.95 -22.04 10.25
CA PRO A 346 -14.60 -22.54 10.08
C PRO A 346 -13.70 -21.48 9.47
N GLY A 347 -12.47 -21.37 9.98
CA GLY A 347 -11.54 -20.32 9.58
C GLY A 347 -10.15 -20.83 9.26
N HIS A 348 -9.53 -20.27 8.22
CA HIS A 348 -8.26 -20.70 7.66
C HIS A 348 -7.30 -19.51 7.50
N ILE A 349 -6.02 -19.72 7.74
CA ILE A 349 -4.99 -18.67 7.60
C ILE A 349 -3.90 -19.15 6.66
N TYR A 350 -3.70 -18.40 5.59
CA TYR A 350 -2.70 -18.68 4.56
C TYR A 350 -1.66 -17.56 4.47
N PRO A 351 -0.36 -17.89 4.39
CA PRO A 351 0.68 -16.95 4.03
C PRO A 351 0.60 -16.59 2.55
N LEU A 352 0.74 -15.32 2.22
CA LEU A 352 0.72 -14.79 0.86
C LEU A 352 1.93 -13.90 0.62
N ALA A 353 2.71 -14.17 -0.40
CA ALA A 353 3.81 -13.30 -0.81
C ALA A 353 3.44 -12.47 -2.03
N LEU A 354 3.80 -11.19 -2.01
CA LEU A 354 3.69 -10.25 -3.11
C LEU A 354 5.07 -9.77 -3.54
N LEU A 355 5.31 -9.71 -4.85
CA LEU A 355 6.45 -9.04 -5.45
C LEU A 355 5.96 -8.13 -6.56
N CYS A 356 5.80 -6.84 -6.28
CA CYS A 356 5.28 -5.85 -7.21
C CYS A 356 5.75 -4.42 -6.93
N HIS A 357 6.75 -4.23 -6.05
CA HIS A 357 7.21 -2.90 -5.68
C HIS A 357 7.68 -2.06 -6.89
N ASN A 358 8.23 -2.69 -7.92
CA ASN A 358 8.80 -2.00 -9.07
C ASN A 358 7.79 -1.24 -9.94
N ILE A 359 6.50 -1.58 -9.87
CA ILE A 359 5.47 -0.83 -10.63
C ILE A 359 5.13 0.51 -10.00
N MET A 360 5.24 0.62 -8.66
CA MET A 360 4.99 1.86 -7.91
C MET A 360 5.70 1.79 -6.56
N PRO A 361 7.05 1.92 -6.56
CA PRO A 361 7.85 1.78 -5.35
C PRO A 361 7.49 2.87 -4.34
N PRO A 362 7.31 2.51 -3.06
CA PRO A 362 7.20 3.51 -2.01
C PRO A 362 8.53 4.28 -1.86
N PRO A 363 8.50 5.52 -1.37
CA PRO A 363 9.72 6.27 -1.09
C PRO A 363 10.58 5.53 -0.04
N SER A 364 11.90 5.74 -0.08
CA SER A 364 12.86 5.06 0.80
C SER A 364 12.58 5.29 2.29
N GLN A 365 11.98 6.43 2.62
CA GLN A 365 11.56 6.80 3.98
C GLN A 365 10.05 7.03 4.02
N VAL A 366 9.45 6.79 5.19
CA VAL A 366 8.03 7.08 5.40
C VAL A 366 7.85 8.59 5.44
N GLU A 367 7.17 9.14 4.45
CA GLU A 367 6.75 10.54 4.46
C GLU A 367 5.58 10.73 5.41
N LYS A 368 5.63 11.75 6.26
CA LYS A 368 4.55 12.05 7.21
C LYS A 368 3.39 12.75 6.52
N GLU A 369 3.67 13.51 5.47
CA GLU A 369 2.68 14.28 4.74
C GLU A 369 1.95 13.40 3.72
N ILE A 370 0.70 13.76 3.43
CA ILE A 370 -0.12 13.14 2.38
C ILE A 370 0.30 13.75 1.04
N GLY A 371 0.35 12.92 -0.01
CA GLY A 371 0.71 13.37 -1.35
C GLY A 371 2.14 13.06 -1.73
N GLU A 372 2.64 11.88 -1.33
CA GLU A 372 3.98 11.44 -1.74
C GLU A 372 4.12 11.37 -3.27
N ARG A 373 5.33 11.70 -3.76
CA ARG A 373 5.67 11.56 -5.17
C ARG A 373 5.62 10.09 -5.58
N ARG A 374 4.96 9.80 -6.70
CA ARG A 374 4.82 8.44 -7.23
C ARG A 374 5.75 8.23 -8.41
N ILE A 375 6.68 7.30 -8.24
CA ILE A 375 7.46 6.73 -9.33
C ILE A 375 6.62 5.59 -9.90
N ILE A 376 6.53 5.52 -11.24
CA ILE A 376 5.73 4.49 -11.93
C ILE A 376 6.64 3.76 -12.89
N GLY A 377 6.56 2.43 -12.92
CA GLY A 377 7.33 1.58 -13.80
C GLY A 377 6.50 0.49 -14.46
N PHE A 378 7.01 -0.08 -15.54
CA PHE A 378 6.48 -1.26 -16.21
C PHE A 378 7.33 -2.46 -15.83
N HIS A 379 6.79 -3.42 -15.07
CA HIS A 379 7.55 -4.56 -14.55
C HIS A 379 6.72 -5.82 -14.41
N GLY A 380 7.41 -6.97 -14.41
CA GLY A 380 6.85 -8.23 -13.95
C GLY A 380 6.46 -8.17 -12.47
N THR A 381 5.43 -8.91 -12.12
CA THR A 381 4.88 -8.98 -10.76
C THR A 381 4.66 -10.43 -10.34
N GLY A 382 4.60 -10.68 -9.05
CA GLY A 382 4.42 -12.02 -8.51
C GLY A 382 3.46 -12.08 -7.34
N LEU A 383 2.69 -13.15 -7.31
CA LEU A 383 1.77 -13.51 -6.23
C LEU A 383 1.96 -14.99 -5.92
N SER A 384 2.21 -15.36 -4.66
CA SER A 384 2.35 -16.77 -4.28
C SER A 384 1.72 -17.03 -2.93
N VAL A 385 0.85 -18.04 -2.85
CA VAL A 385 0.23 -18.48 -1.60
C VAL A 385 0.92 -19.74 -1.09
N GLY A 386 1.27 -19.76 0.20
CA GLY A 386 1.79 -20.96 0.86
C GLY A 386 0.69 -21.82 1.46
N PRO A 387 1.01 -23.04 1.92
CA PRO A 387 0.07 -23.91 2.62
C PRO A 387 -0.54 -23.25 3.85
N GLU A 388 -1.75 -23.67 4.22
CA GLU A 388 -2.41 -23.23 5.45
C GLU A 388 -1.53 -23.47 6.67
N ILE A 389 -1.45 -22.48 7.56
CA ILE A 389 -0.73 -22.60 8.83
C ILE A 389 -1.75 -22.60 9.97
N VAL A 390 -1.77 -23.72 10.71
CA VAL A 390 -2.65 -23.92 11.85
C VAL A 390 -1.90 -23.56 13.13
N ALA A 391 -2.51 -22.72 13.98
CA ALA A 391 -1.95 -22.43 15.29
C ALA A 391 -2.05 -23.66 16.21
N ALA A 392 -0.99 -24.01 16.90
CA ALA A 392 -1.06 -25.03 17.95
C ALA A 392 -1.99 -24.56 19.09
N GLY A 393 -2.83 -25.44 19.61
CA GLY A 393 -4.02 -25.12 20.40
C GLY A 393 -3.86 -24.42 21.76
N GLU A 394 -2.66 -23.97 22.16
CA GLU A 394 -2.45 -23.24 23.42
C GLU A 394 -2.41 -21.72 23.22
N LYS A 395 -3.02 -20.98 24.16
CA LYS A 395 -3.08 -19.51 24.14
C LYS A 395 -1.97 -18.90 24.98
N SER A 396 -0.72 -19.13 24.62
CA SER A 396 0.43 -18.46 25.25
C SER A 396 1.05 -17.40 24.32
N ASP A 397 1.80 -16.47 24.89
CA ASP A 397 2.53 -15.48 24.08
C ASP A 397 3.61 -16.16 23.22
N GLU A 398 4.20 -17.24 23.69
CA GLU A 398 5.17 -18.05 22.94
C GLU A 398 4.53 -18.67 21.67
N VAL A 399 3.34 -19.24 21.80
CA VAL A 399 2.58 -19.80 20.65
C VAL A 399 2.25 -18.74 19.63
N LYS A 400 1.87 -17.54 20.06
CA LYS A 400 1.61 -16.39 19.19
C LYS A 400 2.85 -16.00 18.36
N ASP A 401 4.02 -15.94 18.99
CA ASP A 401 5.26 -15.57 18.33
C ASP A 401 5.73 -16.67 17.36
N VAL A 402 5.65 -17.94 17.76
CA VAL A 402 5.95 -19.10 16.89
C VAL A 402 5.04 -19.12 15.68
N PHE A 403 3.73 -18.90 15.86
CA PHE A 403 2.76 -18.85 14.76
C PHE A 403 3.08 -17.70 13.79
N THR A 404 3.38 -16.51 14.32
CA THR A 404 3.77 -15.34 13.51
C THR A 404 5.05 -15.59 12.73
N GLN A 405 6.06 -16.20 13.37
CA GLN A 405 7.32 -16.54 12.71
C GLN A 405 7.13 -17.58 11.61
N SER A 406 6.26 -18.57 11.82
CA SER A 406 5.94 -19.58 10.79
C SER A 406 5.30 -18.95 9.55
N LEU A 407 4.35 -18.01 9.74
CA LEU A 407 3.74 -17.25 8.66
C LEU A 407 4.77 -16.39 7.93
N TYR A 408 5.58 -15.64 8.68
CA TYR A 408 6.62 -14.77 8.11
C TYR A 408 7.67 -15.56 7.32
N LYS A 409 8.10 -16.71 7.85
CA LYS A 409 9.03 -17.62 7.17
C LYS A 409 8.44 -18.10 5.84
N SER A 410 7.19 -18.58 5.84
CA SER A 410 6.54 -19.03 4.63
C SER A 410 6.40 -17.91 3.59
N VAL A 411 5.99 -16.69 4.00
CA VAL A 411 5.93 -15.53 3.09
C VAL A 411 7.31 -15.22 2.50
N THR A 412 8.38 -15.26 3.30
CA THR A 412 9.75 -14.99 2.84
C THR A 412 10.25 -16.05 1.85
N GLU A 413 9.94 -17.31 2.07
CA GLU A 413 10.27 -18.42 1.17
C GLU A 413 9.56 -18.25 -0.18
N GLN A 414 8.24 -17.99 -0.17
CA GLN A 414 7.44 -17.71 -1.36
C GLN A 414 8.00 -16.49 -2.12
N TYR A 415 8.30 -15.41 -1.39
CA TYR A 415 8.86 -14.17 -1.95
C TYR A 415 10.21 -14.41 -2.64
N THR A 416 11.08 -15.21 -2.04
CA THR A 416 12.41 -15.53 -2.60
C THR A 416 12.29 -16.25 -3.94
N VAL A 417 11.35 -17.18 -4.08
CA VAL A 417 11.08 -17.88 -5.34
C VAL A 417 10.54 -16.92 -6.40
N LEU A 418 9.58 -16.06 -6.06
CA LEU A 418 9.08 -15.02 -6.97
C LEU A 418 10.19 -14.07 -7.42
N LYS A 419 11.06 -13.64 -6.49
CA LYS A 419 12.20 -12.77 -6.80
C LYS A 419 13.17 -13.43 -7.74
N SER A 420 13.47 -14.71 -7.55
CA SER A 420 14.32 -15.50 -8.44
C SER A 420 13.72 -15.60 -9.85
N ALA A 421 12.40 -15.84 -9.96
CA ALA A 421 11.73 -15.94 -11.24
C ALA A 421 11.71 -14.61 -12.02
N ILE A 422 11.39 -13.51 -11.36
CA ILE A 422 11.17 -12.21 -12.01
C ILE A 422 12.50 -11.52 -12.30
N ASN A 423 13.45 -11.52 -11.35
CA ASN A 423 14.69 -10.77 -11.45
C ASN A 423 15.90 -11.63 -11.88
N GLY A 424 15.80 -12.94 -11.73
CA GLY A 424 16.90 -13.88 -12.03
C GLY A 424 16.91 -14.42 -13.44
N ASN A 425 15.97 -14.02 -14.32
CA ASN A 425 15.79 -14.57 -15.68
C ASN A 425 15.58 -16.11 -15.72
N GLN A 426 15.14 -16.71 -14.61
CA GLN A 426 14.89 -18.15 -14.50
C GLN A 426 13.43 -18.54 -14.83
N GLY A 427 12.53 -17.58 -14.83
CA GLY A 427 11.13 -17.81 -15.17
C GLY A 427 10.49 -18.97 -14.38
N MET A 428 9.76 -19.83 -15.08
CA MET A 428 9.12 -21.03 -14.50
C MET A 428 10.11 -22.01 -13.87
N GLU A 429 11.37 -22.02 -14.31
CA GLU A 429 12.42 -22.90 -13.78
C GLU A 429 12.78 -22.55 -12.33
N ALA A 430 12.43 -21.35 -11.85
CA ALA A 430 12.60 -20.97 -10.46
C ALA A 430 11.67 -21.72 -9.50
N SER A 431 10.72 -22.51 -9.99
CA SER A 431 9.83 -23.36 -9.15
C SER A 431 10.64 -24.27 -8.23
N THR A 432 10.14 -24.46 -7.02
CA THR A 432 10.73 -25.35 -5.99
C THR A 432 9.71 -26.38 -5.54
N GLU A 433 10.12 -27.31 -4.66
CA GLU A 433 9.19 -28.30 -4.07
C GLU A 433 8.02 -27.63 -3.33
N GLY A 434 8.26 -26.45 -2.71
CA GLY A 434 7.24 -25.71 -1.94
C GLY A 434 6.50 -24.62 -2.74
N VAL A 435 6.95 -24.27 -3.97
CA VAL A 435 6.37 -23.21 -4.79
C VAL A 435 6.39 -23.58 -6.27
N ALA A 436 5.21 -23.95 -6.79
CA ALA A 436 4.98 -24.22 -8.20
C ALA A 436 4.48 -22.96 -8.90
N LEU A 437 5.28 -22.37 -9.77
CA LEU A 437 4.94 -21.17 -10.52
C LEU A 437 4.06 -21.48 -11.72
N SER A 438 3.18 -20.55 -12.07
CA SER A 438 2.27 -20.59 -13.21
C SER A 438 2.15 -19.23 -13.88
N GLN A 439 1.81 -19.20 -15.16
CA GLN A 439 1.45 -18.01 -15.95
C GLN A 439 0.06 -18.24 -16.56
N PRO A 440 -1.04 -18.08 -15.79
CA PRO A 440 -2.39 -18.48 -16.20
C PRO A 440 -3.01 -17.61 -17.30
N TRP A 441 -2.34 -16.57 -17.75
CA TRP A 441 -2.75 -15.67 -18.84
C TRP A 441 -2.10 -15.97 -20.19
N ASN A 442 -1.18 -16.91 -20.29
CA ASN A 442 -0.56 -17.35 -21.54
C ASN A 442 -1.48 -18.27 -22.34
#